data_4201977babc1879e026bc884e6ee2d47
#
_entry.id   4201977babc1879e026bc884e6ee2d47
#
_cell.length_a   1.000
_cell.length_b   1.000
_cell.length_c   1.000
_cell.angle_alpha   90.00
_cell.angle_beta   90.00
_cell.angle_gamma   90.00
#
_symmetry.space_group_name_H-M   'P 1'
#
loop_
_entity.id
_entity.type
_entity.pdbx_description
1 polymer ?
#
loop_
_entity_poly.entity_id
_entity_poly.type
_entity_poly.pdbx_seq_one_letter_code
_entity_poly.pdbx_strand_id
1 'polypeptide(L)'
;MSEPDSGSDLAALRTKAEKKGDKYIVNGTKLWTSGAQRCQYMIALFRTSKEEDRHGGLSQFIVDLSLPGVTIRPIIDLAGRHHFNEVVFEDVEVPETMLVGKEGDGWNQVTAELALERSGPERYLSSYALLQELIKEFSERNDYEGVTEIGRQMAHLTTLRQMSVSVAGMLNDGENPALEASVVKDLGAVFEQDLPNIAHRLMDLEPDNQGNDFQKYLAILTQISPSFSLRGGTREILRGIIARGLGLR
;
A
#
# COMPACT_ATOMS: atom_id res chain seq x y z
N MET A 1 8.46 4.42 4.20
CA MET A 1 8.63 3.74 5.51
C MET A 1 9.63 2.59 5.41
N SER A 2 9.43 1.63 4.47
CA SER A 2 10.24 0.40 4.36
C SER A 2 11.72 0.63 4.07
N GLU A 3 12.56 -0.33 4.50
CA GLU A 3 14.00 -0.37 4.24
C GLU A 3 14.38 -1.72 3.62
N PRO A 4 15.61 -1.91 3.11
CA PRO A 4 16.02 -3.18 2.51
C PRO A 4 15.77 -4.41 3.41
N ASP A 5 16.03 -4.28 4.73
CA ASP A 5 15.86 -5.36 5.71
C ASP A 5 14.60 -5.21 6.58
N SER A 6 13.72 -4.25 6.29
CA SER A 6 12.63 -3.83 7.17
C SER A 6 11.39 -3.41 6.38
N GLY A 7 10.63 -4.40 5.94
CA GLY A 7 9.32 -4.23 5.29
C GLY A 7 8.18 -4.57 6.25
N SER A 8 7.79 -5.86 6.31
CA SER A 8 6.75 -6.34 7.26
C SER A 8 7.17 -6.16 8.71
N ASP A 9 8.47 -6.29 9.01
CA ASP A 9 9.05 -5.97 10.32
C ASP A 9 9.52 -4.51 10.38
N LEU A 10 8.58 -3.58 10.24
CA LEU A 10 8.87 -2.15 10.17
C LEU A 10 9.56 -1.62 11.43
N ALA A 11 9.27 -2.19 12.61
CA ALA A 11 9.92 -1.79 13.86
C ALA A 11 11.43 -2.10 13.91
N ALA A 12 11.94 -2.92 12.98
CA ALA A 12 13.36 -3.21 12.86
C ALA A 12 14.13 -2.19 11.99
N LEU A 13 13.50 -1.11 11.54
CA LEU A 13 14.13 -0.09 10.71
C LEU A 13 15.38 0.51 11.37
N ARG A 14 16.38 0.85 10.54
CA ARG A 14 17.72 1.26 10.96
C ARG A 14 18.14 2.65 10.52
N THR A 15 17.43 3.28 9.56
CA THR A 15 17.73 4.66 9.16
C THR A 15 17.64 5.55 10.38
N LYS A 16 18.76 6.21 10.74
CA LYS A 16 18.90 7.03 11.93
C LYS A 16 18.64 8.49 11.64
N ALA A 17 18.08 9.19 12.62
CA ALA A 17 18.01 10.64 12.66
C ALA A 17 18.59 11.10 14.00
N GLU A 18 19.85 11.55 14.00
CA GLU A 18 20.58 11.99 15.20
C GLU A 18 20.39 13.49 15.42
N LYS A 19 19.85 13.89 16.57
CA LYS A 19 19.63 15.29 16.89
C LYS A 19 20.95 16.04 17.11
N LYS A 20 21.15 17.16 16.40
CA LYS A 20 22.29 18.07 16.53
C LYS A 20 21.79 19.52 16.54
N GLY A 21 21.62 20.06 17.74
CA GLY A 21 21.08 21.42 17.91
C GLY A 21 19.63 21.52 17.45
N ASP A 22 19.36 22.35 16.46
CA ASP A 22 18.04 22.62 15.87
C ASP A 22 17.72 21.77 14.63
N LYS A 23 18.51 20.72 14.37
CA LYS A 23 18.35 19.82 13.23
C LYS A 23 18.64 18.36 13.59
N TYR A 24 18.25 17.47 12.70
CA TYR A 24 18.59 16.04 12.73
C TYR A 24 19.48 15.70 11.54
N ILE A 25 20.52 14.90 11.79
CA ILE A 25 21.37 14.33 10.74
C ILE A 25 20.87 12.94 10.42
N VAL A 26 20.43 12.76 9.18
CA VAL A 26 19.80 11.52 8.72
C VAL A 26 20.75 10.70 7.86
N ASN A 27 20.90 9.41 8.23
CA ASN A 27 21.70 8.43 7.51
C ASN A 27 20.96 7.11 7.37
N GLY A 28 20.91 6.57 6.16
CA GLY A 28 20.30 5.28 5.85
C GLY A 28 19.62 5.23 4.50
N THR A 29 18.74 4.24 4.31
CA THR A 29 18.11 4.00 3.01
C THR A 29 16.65 3.60 3.18
N LYS A 30 15.76 4.23 2.42
CA LYS A 30 14.36 3.82 2.28
C LYS A 30 14.14 3.12 0.94
N LEU A 31 13.31 2.09 0.95
CA LEU A 31 13.02 1.30 -0.24
C LEU A 31 11.51 1.32 -0.55
N TRP A 32 11.17 1.06 -1.80
CA TRP A 32 9.79 1.02 -2.29
C TRP A 32 9.04 2.35 -2.12
N THR A 33 9.77 3.47 -2.17
CA THR A 33 9.18 4.80 -2.03
C THR A 33 8.45 5.16 -3.33
N SER A 34 7.11 5.12 -3.27
CA SER A 34 6.25 5.40 -4.43
C SER A 34 6.36 6.85 -4.84
N GLY A 35 6.64 7.11 -6.12
CA GLY A 35 6.57 8.42 -6.73
C GLY A 35 7.63 9.44 -6.28
N ALA A 36 8.65 9.05 -5.52
CA ALA A 36 9.68 9.98 -5.00
C ALA A 36 10.31 10.84 -6.10
N GLN A 37 10.47 10.30 -7.33
CA GLN A 37 11.02 11.03 -8.49
C GLN A 37 10.12 12.19 -8.98
N ARG A 38 8.90 12.33 -8.47
CA ARG A 38 7.92 13.37 -8.86
C ARG A 38 7.46 14.24 -7.69
N CYS A 39 7.89 13.91 -6.47
CA CYS A 39 7.51 14.61 -5.25
C CYS A 39 8.63 15.56 -4.81
N GLN A 40 8.26 16.68 -4.19
CA GLN A 40 9.20 17.60 -3.53
C GLN A 40 9.49 17.13 -2.11
N TYR A 41 8.50 16.53 -1.44
CA TYR A 41 8.60 16.09 -0.04
C TYR A 41 8.20 14.65 0.11
N MET A 42 8.74 14.00 1.14
CA MET A 42 8.26 12.70 1.61
C MET A 42 8.02 12.72 3.12
N ILE A 43 7.07 11.92 3.60
CA ILE A 43 6.98 11.57 5.02
C ILE A 43 7.84 10.32 5.24
N ALA A 44 8.81 10.43 6.13
CA ALA A 44 9.76 9.35 6.42
C ALA A 44 9.76 9.00 7.90
N LEU A 45 9.82 7.70 8.21
CA LEU A 45 9.97 7.19 9.57
C LEU A 45 11.44 6.86 9.83
N PHE A 46 12.01 7.45 10.87
CA PHE A 46 13.41 7.27 11.25
C PHE A 46 13.55 6.83 12.70
N ARG A 47 14.68 6.24 13.05
CA ARG A 47 15.06 5.93 14.43
C ARG A 47 15.78 7.12 15.05
N THR A 48 15.16 7.77 16.02
CA THR A 48 15.72 8.92 16.76
C THR A 48 16.37 8.49 18.07
N SER A 49 15.92 7.41 18.69
CA SER A 49 16.56 6.83 19.88
C SER A 49 16.48 5.31 19.86
N LYS A 50 17.25 4.67 20.75
CA LYS A 50 17.19 3.22 21.01
C LYS A 50 16.52 3.02 22.36
N GLU A 51 15.35 2.40 22.33
CA GLU A 51 14.54 2.08 23.49
C GLU A 51 14.56 0.55 23.76
N GLU A 52 14.14 0.14 24.98
CA GLU A 52 13.92 -1.28 25.28
C GLU A 52 12.79 -1.87 24.43
N ASP A 53 11.69 -1.12 24.29
CA ASP A 53 10.64 -1.47 23.33
C ASP A 53 11.10 -1.11 21.92
N ARG A 54 11.11 -2.09 21.04
CA ARG A 54 11.49 -1.94 19.63
C ARG A 54 10.60 -0.93 18.85
N HIS A 55 9.39 -0.69 19.32
CA HIS A 55 8.45 0.29 18.75
C HIS A 55 8.71 1.71 19.25
N GLY A 56 9.41 1.86 20.36
CA GLY A 56 9.86 3.16 20.86
C GLY A 56 10.97 3.77 20.02
N GLY A 57 11.22 5.06 20.21
CA GLY A 57 12.31 5.80 19.57
C GLY A 57 12.20 5.93 18.05
N LEU A 58 11.00 5.81 17.50
CA LEU A 58 10.68 6.04 16.10
C LEU A 58 9.98 7.39 15.95
N SER A 59 10.35 8.17 14.94
CA SER A 59 9.78 9.51 14.69
C SER A 59 9.54 9.72 13.20
N GLN A 60 8.44 10.39 12.86
CA GLN A 60 8.15 10.78 11.48
C GLN A 60 8.66 12.19 11.19
N PHE A 61 9.15 12.38 9.98
CA PHE A 61 9.64 13.66 9.47
C PHE A 61 9.07 13.95 8.09
N ILE A 62 8.82 15.22 7.81
CA ILE A 62 8.66 15.72 6.44
C ILE A 62 10.06 16.02 5.92
N VAL A 63 10.48 15.35 4.86
CA VAL A 63 11.81 15.51 4.29
C VAL A 63 11.69 16.13 2.90
N ASP A 64 12.39 17.24 2.68
CA ASP A 64 12.58 17.83 1.37
C ASP A 64 13.56 16.96 0.57
N LEU A 65 13.09 16.42 -0.55
CA LEU A 65 13.87 15.50 -1.40
C LEU A 65 14.98 16.21 -2.21
N SER A 66 15.00 17.54 -2.20
CA SER A 66 16.06 18.35 -2.82
C SER A 66 17.25 18.64 -1.90
N LEU A 67 17.19 18.24 -0.63
CA LEU A 67 18.29 18.48 0.33
C LEU A 67 19.58 17.79 -0.11
N PRO A 68 20.73 18.43 0.12
CA PRO A 68 22.03 17.80 -0.08
C PRO A 68 22.15 16.48 0.68
N GLY A 69 22.71 15.45 0.03
CA GLY A 69 22.83 14.11 0.62
C GLY A 69 21.62 13.19 0.36
N VAL A 70 20.53 13.69 -0.24
CA VAL A 70 19.42 12.85 -0.70
C VAL A 70 19.71 12.36 -2.12
N THR A 71 19.68 11.05 -2.31
CA THR A 71 19.80 10.42 -3.64
C THR A 71 18.59 9.54 -3.90
N ILE A 72 17.90 9.78 -5.03
CA ILE A 72 16.75 8.98 -5.46
C ILE A 72 17.19 8.08 -6.62
N ARG A 73 17.03 6.76 -6.46
CA ARG A 73 17.36 5.77 -7.48
C ARG A 73 16.11 5.02 -7.92
N PRO A 74 15.90 4.83 -9.24
CA PRO A 74 14.71 4.13 -9.73
C PRO A 74 14.74 2.64 -9.39
N ILE A 75 13.56 2.11 -9.06
CA ILE A 75 13.28 0.68 -9.03
C ILE A 75 12.29 0.40 -10.15
N ILE A 76 12.74 -0.33 -11.17
CA ILE A 76 11.90 -0.75 -12.29
C ILE A 76 11.20 -2.05 -11.92
N ASP A 77 9.87 -2.06 -11.97
CA ASP A 77 9.08 -3.25 -11.68
C ASP A 77 9.06 -4.24 -12.87
N LEU A 78 8.47 -5.43 -12.67
CA LEU A 78 8.37 -6.46 -13.71
C LEU A 78 7.53 -6.02 -14.93
N ALA A 79 6.69 -5.00 -14.77
CA ALA A 79 5.94 -4.39 -15.88
C ALA A 79 6.75 -3.31 -16.63
N GLY A 80 8.03 -3.14 -16.30
CA GLY A 80 8.89 -2.12 -16.88
C GLY A 80 8.60 -0.69 -16.43
N ARG A 81 7.83 -0.49 -15.34
CA ARG A 81 7.40 0.82 -14.87
C ARG A 81 8.33 1.35 -13.79
N HIS A 82 8.60 2.64 -13.83
CA HIS A 82 9.25 3.38 -12.76
C HIS A 82 8.21 3.96 -11.80
N HIS A 83 7.73 3.13 -10.88
CA HIS A 83 6.77 3.52 -9.84
C HIS A 83 7.45 3.70 -8.48
N PHE A 84 8.41 2.86 -8.18
CA PHE A 84 9.11 2.82 -6.89
C PHE A 84 10.53 3.37 -6.99
N ASN A 85 11.05 3.78 -5.84
CA ASN A 85 12.41 4.29 -5.70
C ASN A 85 13.07 3.76 -4.43
N GLU A 86 14.40 3.64 -4.51
CA GLU A 86 15.28 3.70 -3.36
C GLU A 86 15.59 5.17 -3.08
N VAL A 87 15.52 5.58 -1.81
CA VAL A 87 15.91 6.92 -1.35
C VAL A 87 17.01 6.76 -0.32
N VAL A 88 18.22 7.23 -0.67
CA VAL A 88 19.40 7.15 0.18
C VAL A 88 19.62 8.50 0.86
N PHE A 89 19.95 8.48 2.14
CA PHE A 89 20.28 9.63 2.97
C PHE A 89 21.73 9.51 3.44
N GLU A 90 22.56 10.48 3.08
CA GLU A 90 23.98 10.58 3.47
C GLU A 90 24.20 11.94 4.14
N ASP A 91 24.28 11.95 5.45
CA ASP A 91 24.42 13.15 6.31
C ASP A 91 23.41 14.26 6.00
N VAL A 92 22.16 13.89 5.70
CA VAL A 92 21.10 14.83 5.33
C VAL A 92 20.67 15.63 6.56
N GLU A 93 20.74 16.96 6.45
CA GLU A 93 20.31 17.87 7.51
C GLU A 93 18.81 18.17 7.41
N VAL A 94 18.02 17.64 8.33
CA VAL A 94 16.57 17.87 8.40
C VAL A 94 16.29 18.82 9.59
N PRO A 95 15.68 19.99 9.36
CA PRO A 95 15.33 20.91 10.46
C PRO A 95 14.39 20.27 11.50
N GLU A 96 14.55 20.62 12.77
CA GLU A 96 13.67 20.12 13.86
C GLU A 96 12.19 20.47 13.60
N THR A 97 11.92 21.59 12.93
CA THR A 97 10.56 22.02 12.55
C THR A 97 9.86 21.06 11.58
N MET A 98 10.61 20.16 10.96
CA MET A 98 10.08 19.11 10.05
C MET A 98 9.69 17.82 10.78
N LEU A 99 9.89 17.74 12.11
CA LEU A 99 9.39 16.65 12.93
C LEU A 99 7.86 16.67 12.96
N VAL A 100 7.22 15.55 12.69
CA VAL A 100 5.76 15.40 12.76
C VAL A 100 5.34 15.03 14.18
N GLY A 101 4.65 15.94 14.86
CA GLY A 101 4.18 15.73 16.23
C GLY A 101 5.31 15.71 17.26
N LYS A 102 5.44 14.61 18.02
CA LYS A 102 6.45 14.46 19.07
C LYS A 102 7.51 13.44 18.68
N GLU A 103 8.75 13.70 19.11
CA GLU A 103 9.83 12.72 18.99
C GLU A 103 9.46 11.44 19.75
N GLY A 104 9.69 10.28 19.12
CA GLY A 104 9.38 8.97 19.66
C GLY A 104 7.94 8.47 19.40
N ASP A 105 7.03 9.31 18.89
CA ASP A 105 5.62 8.94 18.65
C ASP A 105 5.35 8.35 17.24
N GLY A 106 6.38 8.15 16.45
CA GLY A 106 6.25 7.74 15.04
C GLY A 106 5.55 6.39 14.86
N TRP A 107 5.70 5.45 15.81
CA TRP A 107 5.00 4.17 15.71
C TRP A 107 3.48 4.33 15.81
N ASN A 108 2.99 5.12 16.75
CA ASN A 108 1.56 5.40 16.92
C ASN A 108 1.00 6.11 15.68
N GLN A 109 1.74 7.09 15.15
CA GLN A 109 1.36 7.82 13.94
C GLN A 109 1.22 6.90 12.74
N VAL A 110 2.22 6.03 12.48
CA VAL A 110 2.20 5.07 11.36
C VAL A 110 1.08 4.03 11.51
N THR A 111 0.84 3.51 12.71
CA THR A 111 -0.23 2.53 12.92
C THR A 111 -1.61 3.13 12.74
N ALA A 112 -1.83 4.38 13.14
CA ALA A 112 -3.06 5.12 12.88
C ALA A 112 -3.27 5.38 11.39
N GLU A 113 -2.23 5.84 10.67
CA GLU A 113 -2.25 6.04 9.21
C GLU A 113 -2.60 4.74 8.46
N LEU A 114 -1.95 3.62 8.83
CA LEU A 114 -2.22 2.33 8.20
C LEU A 114 -3.65 1.83 8.42
N ALA A 115 -4.28 2.14 9.56
CA ALA A 115 -5.68 1.80 9.80
C ALA A 115 -6.61 2.54 8.82
N LEU A 116 -6.35 3.83 8.58
CA LEU A 116 -7.09 4.64 7.60
C LEU A 116 -6.86 4.14 6.15
N GLU A 117 -5.61 3.85 5.80
CA GLU A 117 -5.22 3.45 4.45
C GLU A 117 -5.80 2.09 4.03
N ARG A 118 -5.88 1.12 4.96
CA ARG A 118 -6.24 -0.27 4.65
C ARG A 118 -7.65 -0.47 4.14
N SER A 119 -8.58 0.41 4.47
CA SER A 119 -9.99 0.31 4.04
C SER A 119 -10.34 1.17 2.84
N GLY A 120 -9.38 1.95 2.32
CA GLY A 120 -9.59 2.84 1.19
C GLY A 120 -9.94 2.10 -0.12
N PRO A 121 -10.64 2.78 -1.06
CA PRO A 121 -11.07 2.19 -2.33
C PRO A 121 -9.90 1.71 -3.20
N GLU A 122 -8.72 2.28 -3.06
CA GLU A 122 -7.50 1.84 -3.75
C GLU A 122 -7.04 0.42 -3.34
N ARG A 123 -7.68 -0.18 -2.35
CA ARG A 123 -7.39 -1.53 -1.86
C ARG A 123 -8.28 -2.61 -2.47
N TYR A 124 -9.27 -2.22 -3.30
CA TYR A 124 -10.15 -3.16 -4.00
C TYR A 124 -10.61 -2.64 -5.39
N LEU A 125 -10.20 -1.46 -5.84
CA LEU A 125 -10.58 -0.92 -7.14
C LEU A 125 -9.45 -0.92 -8.18
N SER A 126 -8.24 -1.41 -7.88
CA SER A 126 -7.12 -1.38 -8.83
C SER A 126 -7.37 -2.22 -10.09
N SER A 127 -8.19 -3.27 -9.98
CA SER A 127 -8.58 -4.11 -11.12
C SER A 127 -9.96 -3.74 -11.71
N TYR A 128 -10.60 -2.66 -11.24
CA TYR A 128 -11.98 -2.32 -11.60
C TYR A 128 -12.16 -2.02 -13.09
N ALA A 129 -11.18 -1.38 -13.74
CA ALA A 129 -11.25 -1.10 -15.18
C ALA A 129 -11.39 -2.40 -16.01
N LEU A 130 -10.70 -3.47 -15.63
CA LEU A 130 -10.85 -4.78 -16.28
C LEU A 130 -12.25 -5.37 -16.06
N LEU A 131 -12.82 -5.21 -14.86
CA LEU A 131 -14.19 -5.65 -14.59
C LEU A 131 -15.21 -4.88 -15.45
N GLN A 132 -15.00 -3.58 -15.67
CA GLN A 132 -15.86 -2.80 -16.56
C GLN A 132 -15.80 -3.30 -18.00
N GLU A 133 -14.63 -3.64 -18.52
CA GLU A 133 -14.49 -4.24 -19.85
C GLU A 133 -15.18 -5.62 -19.94
N LEU A 134 -15.04 -6.47 -18.91
CA LEU A 134 -15.80 -7.73 -18.85
C LEU A 134 -17.31 -7.51 -18.89
N ILE A 135 -17.84 -6.55 -18.14
CA ILE A 135 -19.27 -6.21 -18.14
C ILE A 135 -19.72 -5.80 -19.56
N LYS A 136 -18.96 -4.95 -20.26
CA LYS A 136 -19.27 -4.55 -21.64
C LYS A 136 -19.30 -5.77 -22.58
N GLU A 137 -18.26 -6.58 -22.56
CA GLU A 137 -18.14 -7.76 -23.42
C GLU A 137 -19.28 -8.77 -23.23
N PHE A 138 -19.73 -8.98 -21.99
CA PHE A 138 -20.78 -9.93 -21.68
C PHE A 138 -22.20 -9.34 -21.69
N SER A 139 -22.35 -8.02 -21.80
CA SER A 139 -23.68 -7.38 -21.84
C SER A 139 -24.53 -7.79 -23.04
N GLU A 140 -23.89 -8.15 -24.16
CA GLU A 140 -24.54 -8.54 -25.41
C GLU A 140 -24.39 -10.04 -25.72
N ARG A 141 -23.70 -10.80 -24.86
CA ARG A 141 -23.52 -12.25 -25.06
C ARG A 141 -24.59 -13.05 -24.36
N ASN A 142 -25.08 -14.09 -25.03
CA ASN A 142 -25.96 -15.09 -24.41
C ASN A 142 -25.10 -16.19 -23.75
N ASP A 143 -24.27 -15.78 -22.80
CA ASP A 143 -23.34 -16.64 -22.05
C ASP A 143 -23.71 -16.60 -20.55
N TYR A 144 -24.44 -17.61 -20.12
CA TYR A 144 -24.92 -17.72 -18.75
C TYR A 144 -23.80 -17.90 -17.74
N GLU A 145 -22.73 -18.62 -18.07
CA GLU A 145 -21.60 -18.84 -17.16
C GLU A 145 -20.83 -17.56 -16.92
N GLY A 146 -20.48 -16.84 -17.98
CA GLY A 146 -19.76 -15.56 -17.89
C GLY A 146 -20.57 -14.49 -17.14
N VAL A 147 -21.87 -14.36 -17.47
CA VAL A 147 -22.75 -13.40 -16.76
C VAL A 147 -22.88 -13.76 -15.28
N THR A 148 -22.98 -15.05 -14.94
CA THR A 148 -23.04 -15.49 -13.53
C THR A 148 -21.76 -15.16 -12.79
N GLU A 149 -20.59 -15.40 -13.38
CA GLU A 149 -19.30 -15.09 -12.77
C GLU A 149 -19.13 -13.58 -12.58
N ILE A 150 -19.47 -12.75 -13.56
CA ILE A 150 -19.47 -11.29 -13.44
C ILE A 150 -20.39 -10.85 -12.30
N GLY A 151 -21.57 -11.44 -12.19
CA GLY A 151 -22.51 -11.19 -11.10
C GLY A 151 -21.90 -11.46 -9.70
N ARG A 152 -21.13 -12.55 -9.57
CA ARG A 152 -20.37 -12.86 -8.33
C ARG A 152 -19.32 -11.80 -8.04
N GLN A 153 -18.57 -11.36 -9.04
CA GLN A 153 -17.56 -10.32 -8.87
C GLN A 153 -18.19 -8.98 -8.46
N MET A 154 -19.33 -8.61 -9.03
CA MET A 154 -20.09 -7.43 -8.65
C MET A 154 -20.63 -7.51 -7.21
N ALA A 155 -21.12 -8.66 -6.80
CA ALA A 155 -21.56 -8.91 -5.42
C ALA A 155 -20.40 -8.76 -4.43
N HIS A 156 -19.23 -9.34 -4.77
CA HIS A 156 -18.01 -9.22 -3.96
C HIS A 156 -17.56 -7.75 -3.84
N LEU A 157 -17.47 -7.05 -4.97
CA LEU A 157 -17.11 -5.63 -4.99
C LEU A 157 -18.09 -4.77 -4.18
N THR A 158 -19.40 -5.02 -4.30
CA THR A 158 -20.42 -4.31 -3.53
C THR A 158 -20.24 -4.54 -2.03
N THR A 159 -19.94 -5.77 -1.62
CA THR A 159 -19.67 -6.14 -0.23
C THR A 159 -18.43 -5.39 0.29
N LEU A 160 -17.32 -5.42 -0.45
CA LEU A 160 -16.09 -4.69 -0.09
C LEU A 160 -16.34 -3.20 0.07
N ARG A 161 -17.11 -2.60 -0.85
CA ARG A 161 -17.50 -1.20 -0.78
C ARG A 161 -18.30 -0.90 0.50
N GLN A 162 -19.29 -1.72 0.85
CA GLN A 162 -20.08 -1.53 2.07
C GLN A 162 -19.23 -1.66 3.33
N MET A 163 -18.34 -2.64 3.38
CA MET A 163 -17.39 -2.78 4.48
C MET A 163 -16.47 -1.55 4.60
N SER A 164 -15.93 -1.05 3.49
CA SER A 164 -15.10 0.16 3.44
C SER A 164 -15.86 1.39 3.97
N VAL A 165 -17.12 1.58 3.57
CA VAL A 165 -17.98 2.67 4.05
C VAL A 165 -18.27 2.53 5.55
N SER A 166 -18.49 1.30 6.04
CA SER A 166 -18.69 1.03 7.48
C SER A 166 -17.44 1.41 8.29
N VAL A 167 -16.24 1.05 7.80
CA VAL A 167 -14.98 1.45 8.45
C VAL A 167 -14.83 2.97 8.47
N ALA A 168 -15.19 3.67 7.39
CA ALA A 168 -15.16 5.13 7.37
C ALA A 168 -16.14 5.74 8.39
N GLY A 169 -17.31 5.13 8.60
CA GLY A 169 -18.25 5.51 9.66
C GLY A 169 -17.63 5.36 11.06
N MET A 170 -17.06 4.20 11.37
CA MET A 170 -16.37 3.94 12.65
C MET A 170 -15.26 4.96 12.93
N LEU A 171 -14.45 5.30 11.90
CA LEU A 171 -13.41 6.33 12.03
C LEU A 171 -14.00 7.71 12.31
N ASN A 172 -15.11 8.07 11.66
CA ASN A 172 -15.80 9.33 11.90
C ASN A 172 -16.35 9.42 13.34
N ASP A 173 -16.76 8.29 13.90
CA ASP A 173 -17.26 8.18 15.28
C ASP A 173 -16.12 8.09 16.32
N GLY A 174 -14.86 8.18 15.89
CA GLY A 174 -13.68 8.15 16.75
C GLY A 174 -13.25 6.77 17.22
N GLU A 175 -13.76 5.71 16.60
CA GLU A 175 -13.37 4.34 16.88
C GLU A 175 -12.04 3.96 16.22
N ASN A 176 -11.44 2.85 16.65
CA ASN A 176 -10.23 2.28 16.02
C ASN A 176 -10.55 0.97 15.28
N PRO A 177 -10.96 1.02 14.00
CA PRO A 177 -11.37 -0.14 13.23
C PRO A 177 -10.19 -0.90 12.60
N ALA A 178 -9.09 -1.11 13.33
CA ALA A 178 -7.89 -1.77 12.80
C ALA A 178 -8.16 -3.21 12.34
N LEU A 179 -9.05 -3.92 13.01
CA LEU A 179 -9.52 -5.28 12.64
C LEU A 179 -10.30 -5.23 11.33
N GLU A 180 -11.34 -4.41 11.28
CA GLU A 180 -12.27 -4.30 10.16
C GLU A 180 -11.55 -3.81 8.90
N ALA A 181 -10.69 -2.80 9.01
CA ALA A 181 -9.86 -2.32 7.92
C ALA A 181 -8.91 -3.40 7.39
N SER A 182 -8.36 -4.25 8.28
CA SER A 182 -7.50 -5.38 7.87
C SER A 182 -8.28 -6.44 7.10
N VAL A 183 -9.55 -6.69 7.47
CA VAL A 183 -10.43 -7.61 6.73
C VAL A 183 -10.74 -7.07 5.33
N VAL A 184 -11.09 -5.77 5.21
CA VAL A 184 -11.32 -5.12 3.90
C VAL A 184 -10.10 -5.29 3.01
N LYS A 185 -8.91 -5.01 3.54
CA LYS A 185 -7.66 -5.10 2.78
C LYS A 185 -7.32 -6.53 2.37
N ASP A 186 -7.48 -7.54 3.25
CA ASP A 186 -7.19 -8.94 2.92
C ASP A 186 -8.12 -9.46 1.83
N LEU A 187 -9.43 -9.22 1.96
CA LEU A 187 -10.43 -9.63 0.97
C LEU A 187 -10.31 -8.85 -0.34
N GLY A 188 -10.04 -7.54 -0.27
CA GLY A 188 -9.82 -6.69 -1.43
C GLY A 188 -8.61 -7.14 -2.24
N ALA A 189 -7.50 -7.51 -1.60
CA ALA A 189 -6.32 -8.03 -2.30
C ALA A 189 -6.62 -9.33 -3.05
N VAL A 190 -7.43 -10.24 -2.47
CA VAL A 190 -7.88 -11.46 -3.17
C VAL A 190 -8.70 -11.10 -4.39
N PHE A 191 -9.71 -10.25 -4.22
CA PHE A 191 -10.56 -9.79 -5.33
C PHE A 191 -9.74 -9.20 -6.48
N GLU A 192 -8.80 -8.30 -6.18
CA GLU A 192 -7.96 -7.65 -7.19
C GLU A 192 -7.02 -8.63 -7.92
N GLN A 193 -6.51 -9.65 -7.21
CA GLN A 193 -5.62 -10.67 -7.78
C GLN A 193 -6.33 -11.73 -8.58
N ASP A 194 -7.56 -12.10 -8.20
CA ASP A 194 -8.33 -13.13 -8.88
C ASP A 194 -8.91 -12.63 -10.20
N LEU A 195 -9.23 -11.35 -10.30
CA LEU A 195 -9.94 -10.78 -11.46
C LEU A 195 -9.20 -10.96 -12.79
N PRO A 196 -7.88 -10.76 -12.93
CA PRO A 196 -7.16 -11.04 -14.17
C PRO A 196 -7.26 -12.52 -14.60
N ASN A 197 -7.20 -13.45 -13.65
CA ASN A 197 -7.34 -14.88 -13.93
C ASN A 197 -8.76 -15.24 -14.38
N ILE A 198 -9.77 -14.64 -13.76
CA ILE A 198 -11.17 -14.79 -14.16
C ILE A 198 -11.38 -14.23 -15.57
N ALA A 199 -10.86 -13.04 -15.84
CA ALA A 199 -10.96 -12.38 -17.14
C ALA A 199 -10.32 -13.23 -18.25
N HIS A 200 -9.12 -13.73 -18.01
CA HIS A 200 -8.41 -14.60 -18.97
C HIS A 200 -9.20 -15.87 -19.28
N ARG A 201 -9.73 -16.54 -18.25
CA ARG A 201 -10.54 -17.76 -18.41
C ARG A 201 -11.85 -17.53 -19.16
N LEU A 202 -12.53 -16.39 -18.92
CA LEU A 202 -13.84 -16.11 -19.53
C LEU A 202 -13.74 -15.67 -20.99
N MET A 203 -12.65 -14.99 -21.36
CA MET A 203 -12.53 -14.36 -22.68
C MET A 203 -11.73 -15.19 -23.67
N ASP A 204 -10.92 -16.16 -23.22
CA ASP A 204 -10.00 -16.91 -24.06
C ASP A 204 -9.13 -16.00 -24.98
N LEU A 205 -8.72 -14.88 -24.42
CA LEU A 205 -7.90 -13.85 -25.08
C LEU A 205 -6.57 -13.69 -24.36
N GLU A 206 -5.49 -13.68 -25.13
CA GLU A 206 -4.16 -13.41 -24.57
C GLU A 206 -3.98 -11.91 -24.21
N PRO A 207 -3.25 -11.63 -23.11
CA PRO A 207 -2.86 -10.27 -22.78
C PRO A 207 -2.05 -9.62 -23.91
N ASP A 208 -2.43 -8.42 -24.33
CA ASP A 208 -1.73 -7.68 -25.39
C ASP A 208 -1.73 -6.18 -25.12
N ASN A 209 -0.54 -5.58 -24.99
CA ASN A 209 -0.37 -4.14 -24.78
C ASN A 209 -0.74 -3.29 -26.02
N GLN A 210 -0.86 -3.91 -27.20
CA GLN A 210 -1.25 -3.26 -28.45
C GLN A 210 -2.71 -3.60 -28.85
N GLY A 211 -3.34 -4.48 -28.10
CA GLY A 211 -4.73 -4.92 -28.35
C GLY A 211 -5.79 -3.88 -28.00
N ASN A 212 -7.02 -4.35 -27.84
CA ASN A 212 -8.12 -3.53 -27.35
C ASN A 212 -7.94 -3.18 -25.85
N ASP A 213 -8.86 -2.37 -25.30
CA ASP A 213 -8.72 -1.92 -23.89
C ASP A 213 -8.79 -3.08 -22.89
N PHE A 214 -9.62 -4.09 -23.15
CA PHE A 214 -9.66 -5.32 -22.35
C PHE A 214 -8.28 -6.00 -22.30
N GLN A 215 -7.66 -6.24 -23.47
CA GLN A 215 -6.35 -6.90 -23.56
C GLN A 215 -5.24 -6.09 -22.88
N LYS A 216 -5.27 -4.75 -23.03
CA LYS A 216 -4.32 -3.84 -22.36
C LYS A 216 -4.46 -3.89 -20.84
N TYR A 217 -5.68 -3.81 -20.30
CA TYR A 217 -5.90 -3.94 -18.86
C TYR A 217 -5.52 -5.33 -18.35
N LEU A 218 -5.85 -6.39 -19.10
CA LEU A 218 -5.44 -7.73 -18.75
C LEU A 218 -3.91 -7.86 -18.70
N ALA A 219 -3.20 -7.34 -19.71
CA ALA A 219 -1.74 -7.38 -19.77
C ALA A 219 -1.07 -6.68 -18.57
N ILE A 220 -1.52 -5.45 -18.24
CA ILE A 220 -0.98 -4.70 -17.11
C ILE A 220 -1.30 -5.42 -15.80
N LEU A 221 -2.56 -5.83 -15.60
CA LEU A 221 -2.99 -6.40 -14.32
C LEU A 221 -2.39 -7.79 -14.07
N THR A 222 -2.19 -8.59 -15.11
CA THR A 222 -1.47 -9.87 -14.99
C THR A 222 -0.06 -9.67 -14.41
N GLN A 223 0.63 -8.60 -14.81
CA GLN A 223 1.98 -8.31 -14.34
C GLN A 223 2.03 -7.70 -12.95
N ILE A 224 1.06 -6.83 -12.59
CA ILE A 224 1.15 -6.05 -11.34
C ILE A 224 0.31 -6.58 -10.19
N SER A 225 -0.74 -7.36 -10.45
CA SER A 225 -1.65 -7.87 -9.42
C SER A 225 -0.96 -8.67 -8.30
N PRO A 226 0.14 -9.42 -8.53
CA PRO A 226 0.86 -10.07 -7.44
C PRO A 226 1.33 -9.10 -6.35
N SER A 227 1.61 -7.83 -6.72
CA SER A 227 2.03 -6.80 -5.76
C SER A 227 0.90 -6.28 -4.84
N PHE A 228 -0.37 -6.51 -5.18
CA PHE A 228 -1.51 -5.99 -4.43
C PHE A 228 -1.63 -6.58 -3.02
N SER A 229 -1.14 -7.80 -2.80
CA SER A 229 -1.07 -8.41 -1.48
C SER A 229 0.12 -7.94 -0.63
N LEU A 230 1.05 -7.13 -1.17
CA LEU A 230 2.25 -6.67 -0.46
C LEU A 230 2.09 -5.27 0.14
N ARG A 231 1.37 -4.38 -0.53
CA ARG A 231 1.15 -2.99 -0.11
C ARG A 231 0.18 -2.87 1.08
N GLY A 232 0.38 -1.90 1.98
CA GLY A 232 -0.50 -1.67 3.13
C GLY A 232 -0.50 -2.80 4.18
N GLY A 233 0.56 -3.61 4.20
CA GLY A 233 0.72 -4.83 4.97
C GLY A 233 0.44 -6.08 4.14
N THR A 234 1.31 -7.09 4.28
CA THR A 234 1.09 -8.39 3.61
C THR A 234 -0.11 -9.12 4.21
N ARG A 235 -0.68 -10.06 3.47
CA ARG A 235 -1.83 -10.84 3.94
C ARG A 235 -1.52 -11.60 5.24
N GLU A 236 -0.29 -12.07 5.43
CA GLU A 236 0.16 -12.74 6.64
C GLU A 236 0.12 -11.80 7.86
N ILE A 237 0.58 -10.55 7.69
CA ILE A 237 0.52 -9.52 8.73
C ILE A 237 -0.95 -9.16 9.04
N LEU A 238 -1.78 -8.96 8.02
CA LEU A 238 -3.19 -8.64 8.19
C LEU A 238 -3.93 -9.76 8.94
N ARG A 239 -3.72 -11.01 8.56
CA ARG A 239 -4.30 -12.17 9.24
C ARG A 239 -3.83 -12.30 10.70
N GLY A 240 -2.59 -11.90 10.99
CA GLY A 240 -2.11 -11.78 12.37
C GLY A 240 -2.86 -10.72 13.19
N ILE A 241 -3.19 -9.57 12.57
CA ILE A 241 -4.01 -8.52 13.19
C ILE A 241 -5.44 -9.01 13.40
N ILE A 242 -6.05 -9.62 12.38
CA ILE A 242 -7.40 -10.19 12.41
C ILE A 242 -7.51 -11.24 13.52
N ALA A 243 -6.56 -12.19 13.59
CA ALA A 243 -6.55 -13.24 14.59
C ALA A 243 -6.49 -12.66 16.02
N ARG A 244 -5.66 -11.65 16.27
CA ARG A 244 -5.60 -10.97 17.58
C ARG A 244 -6.89 -10.24 17.89
N GLY A 245 -7.45 -9.51 16.93
CA GLY A 245 -8.73 -8.78 17.12
C GLY A 245 -9.90 -9.70 17.42
N LEU A 246 -9.87 -10.94 16.93
CA LEU A 246 -10.86 -11.99 17.21
C LEU A 246 -10.57 -12.80 18.48
N GLY A 247 -9.51 -12.47 19.22
CA GLY A 247 -9.13 -13.20 20.45
C GLY A 247 -8.57 -14.60 20.21
N LEU A 248 -8.07 -14.90 19.00
CA LEU A 248 -7.49 -16.20 18.63
C LEU A 248 -5.99 -16.32 18.96
N ARG A 249 -5.36 -15.24 19.46
CA ARG A 249 -3.95 -15.14 19.87
C ARG A 249 -3.79 -14.20 21.05
#